data_997ec5cdbe7e8293fcbc868193f2f9f2
#
_entry.id   997ec5cdbe7e8293fcbc868193f2f9f2
#
_cell.length_a   1.000
_cell.length_b   1.000
_cell.length_c   1.000
_cell.angle_alpha   90.00
_cell.angle_beta   90.00
_cell.angle_gamma   90.00
#
_symmetry.space_group_name_H-M   'P 1'
#
loop_
_entity.id
_entity.type
_entity.pdbx_description
1 polymer ?
#
loop_
_entity_poly.entity_id
_entity_poly.type
_entity_poly.pdbx_seq_one_letter_code
_entity_poly.pdbx_strand_id
1 'polypeptide(L)'
;MSDATTTRVCPLAERATATQVIEDLAPSPWVVRRCLETGFVFLENPPGYDSLKEELAWQVTYQRESQQRARAEPLRYALSRCLKYLRRSVARRHKVADLTLALAARAAAGRPHDQAVHLVDVGCGSGELLGGLMQRMPAALRQRCKPHGVELSTELARQSVLALAPHGGHCRHATALDGMARFAPASLDVIVLSSFLEHETAPLPLLRHCDAALRPGGFVLVKVPNHASWNRWLRGARWCGYRWPDHVNYFTSTTLRAMAEKAGLEVERMNGRDRFPLSDSLYAVLRKPLRPVAANGA
;
A
#
# COMPACT_ATOMS: atom_id res chain seq x y z
N MET A 1 1.90 8.42 -30.61
CA MET A 1 0.82 9.20 -29.96
C MET A 1 1.41 9.73 -28.67
N SER A 2 1.47 11.04 -28.48
CA SER A 2 2.10 11.65 -27.30
C SER A 2 1.17 11.45 -26.11
N ASP A 3 1.56 10.56 -25.17
CA ASP A 3 0.92 10.49 -23.87
C ASP A 3 1.06 11.85 -23.18
N ALA A 4 -0.07 12.51 -22.96
CA ALA A 4 -0.13 13.78 -22.24
C ALA A 4 0.31 13.50 -20.79
N THR A 5 1.57 13.81 -20.49
CA THR A 5 2.09 13.75 -19.12
C THR A 5 1.39 14.81 -18.28
N THR A 6 0.56 14.38 -17.36
CA THR A 6 -0.13 15.30 -16.44
C THR A 6 0.83 15.71 -15.33
N THR A 7 1.14 17.00 -15.21
CA THR A 7 1.99 17.50 -14.14
C THR A 7 1.25 17.44 -12.81
N ARG A 8 1.75 16.66 -11.85
CA ARG A 8 1.17 16.54 -10.52
C ARG A 8 1.62 17.67 -9.60
N VAL A 9 0.69 18.18 -8.80
CA VAL A 9 1.00 18.96 -7.59
C VAL A 9 1.44 18.01 -6.47
N CYS A 10 1.98 18.57 -5.38
CA CYS A 10 2.36 17.75 -4.22
C CYS A 10 1.15 16.96 -3.67
N PRO A 11 1.19 15.62 -3.69
CA PRO A 11 0.04 14.79 -3.27
C PRO A 11 -0.34 14.92 -1.79
N LEU A 12 0.59 15.37 -0.95
CA LEU A 12 0.33 15.61 0.47
C LEU A 12 -0.25 17.01 0.71
N ALA A 13 0.17 18.02 -0.06
CA ALA A 13 -0.38 19.38 0.05
C ALA A 13 -1.73 19.51 -0.69
N GLU A 14 -1.94 18.76 -1.78
CA GLU A 14 -3.09 18.83 -2.71
C GLU A 14 -3.27 20.20 -3.38
N ARG A 15 -2.20 20.99 -3.42
CA ARG A 15 -2.15 22.30 -4.05
C ARG A 15 -0.76 22.57 -4.60
N ALA A 16 -0.66 23.57 -5.47
CA ALA A 16 0.64 24.04 -5.93
C ALA A 16 1.46 24.54 -4.73
N THR A 17 2.69 24.07 -4.63
CA THR A 17 3.65 24.43 -3.59
C THR A 17 5.02 24.65 -4.21
N ALA A 18 5.90 25.37 -3.53
CA ALA A 18 7.29 25.40 -3.93
C ALA A 18 7.90 23.99 -3.86
N THR A 19 8.55 23.59 -4.94
CA THR A 19 9.18 22.28 -5.07
C THR A 19 10.60 22.40 -5.59
N GLN A 20 11.45 21.44 -5.23
CA GLN A 20 12.81 21.29 -5.73
C GLN A 20 12.91 20.03 -6.56
N VAL A 21 13.48 20.11 -7.75
CA VAL A 21 13.85 18.93 -8.55
C VAL A 21 14.98 18.20 -7.84
N ILE A 22 14.90 16.88 -7.77
CA ILE A 22 16.01 16.04 -7.33
C ILE A 22 16.71 15.57 -8.61
N GLU A 23 17.75 16.28 -8.97
CA GLU A 23 18.51 16.03 -10.19
C GLU A 23 19.19 14.66 -10.14
N ASP A 24 19.45 14.07 -11.30
CA ASP A 24 20.15 12.79 -11.51
C ASP A 24 19.57 11.58 -10.75
N LEU A 25 18.33 11.71 -10.24
CA LEU A 25 17.69 10.60 -9.52
C LEU A 25 16.96 9.65 -10.46
N ALA A 26 16.24 10.19 -11.44
CA ALA A 26 15.43 9.43 -12.38
C ALA A 26 15.95 9.55 -13.82
N PRO A 27 15.86 8.49 -14.64
CA PRO A 27 16.14 8.59 -16.06
C PRO A 27 15.09 9.44 -16.78
N SER A 28 15.51 10.17 -17.82
CA SER A 28 14.55 10.89 -18.69
C SER A 28 13.49 9.93 -19.24
N PRO A 29 12.22 10.34 -19.33
CA PRO A 29 11.67 11.68 -19.12
C PRO A 29 11.17 11.97 -17.68
N TRP A 30 11.46 11.14 -16.71
CA TRP A 30 10.87 11.20 -15.38
C TRP A 30 11.49 12.28 -14.50
N VAL A 31 10.65 13.07 -13.82
CA VAL A 31 11.07 14.18 -12.96
C VAL A 31 10.60 13.92 -11.52
N VAL A 32 11.55 13.80 -10.60
CA VAL A 32 11.28 13.64 -9.17
C VAL A 32 11.40 14.98 -8.48
N ARG A 33 10.39 15.34 -7.69
CA ARG A 33 10.36 16.56 -6.90
C ARG A 33 10.25 16.30 -5.42
N ARG A 34 10.81 17.21 -4.66
CA ARG A 34 10.56 17.36 -3.23
C ARG A 34 9.72 18.60 -2.99
N CYS A 35 8.59 18.46 -2.32
CA CYS A 35 7.81 19.58 -1.81
C CYS A 35 8.59 20.24 -0.65
N LEU A 36 8.84 21.55 -0.72
CA LEU A 36 9.61 22.27 0.30
C LEU A 36 8.78 22.50 1.58
N GLU A 37 7.46 22.51 1.48
CA GLU A 37 6.56 22.70 2.60
C GLU A 37 6.38 21.39 3.41
N THR A 38 6.14 20.27 2.73
CA THR A 38 5.80 19.01 3.39
C THR A 38 6.96 18.02 3.48
N GLY A 39 8.03 18.26 2.74
CA GLY A 39 9.14 17.32 2.57
C GLY A 39 8.79 16.07 1.75
N PHE A 40 7.55 15.98 1.23
CA PHE A 40 7.11 14.82 0.45
C PHE A 40 7.84 14.75 -0.89
N VAL A 41 8.31 13.55 -1.24
CA VAL A 41 9.00 13.29 -2.50
C VAL A 41 8.08 12.49 -3.42
N PHE A 42 7.96 12.94 -4.67
CA PHE A 42 7.03 12.35 -5.63
C PHE A 42 7.50 12.50 -7.08
N LEU A 43 7.00 11.64 -7.95
CA LEU A 43 7.16 11.74 -9.40
C LEU A 43 6.17 12.79 -9.93
N GLU A 44 6.68 13.82 -10.61
CA GLU A 44 5.86 14.93 -11.11
C GLU A 44 5.00 14.51 -12.31
N ASN A 45 5.59 13.72 -13.20
CA ASN A 45 5.02 13.35 -14.49
C ASN A 45 4.80 11.83 -14.62
N PRO A 46 3.95 11.21 -13.77
CA PRO A 46 3.69 9.78 -13.85
C PRO A 46 3.00 9.43 -15.17
N PRO A 47 3.12 8.18 -15.64
CA PRO A 47 2.35 7.70 -16.78
C PRO A 47 0.85 7.72 -16.45
N GLY A 48 0.03 7.86 -17.49
CA GLY A 48 -1.43 7.79 -17.35
C GLY A 48 -1.90 6.42 -16.85
N TYR A 49 -3.08 6.38 -16.23
CA TYR A 49 -3.67 5.14 -15.69
C TYR A 49 -3.89 4.06 -16.75
N ASP A 50 -4.12 4.45 -18.02
CA ASP A 50 -4.35 3.49 -19.10
C ASP A 50 -3.10 2.70 -19.49
N SER A 51 -1.92 3.32 -19.42
CA SER A 51 -0.64 2.63 -19.61
C SER A 51 -0.31 1.66 -18.46
N LEU A 52 -0.86 1.90 -17.26
CA LEU A 52 -0.69 1.01 -16.10
C LEU A 52 -1.49 -0.29 -16.22
N LYS A 53 -2.56 -0.31 -17.03
CA LYS A 53 -3.44 -1.49 -17.17
C LYS A 53 -2.77 -2.63 -17.96
N GLU A 54 -1.99 -2.33 -18.98
CA GLU A 54 -1.46 -3.31 -19.94
C GLU A 54 0.05 -3.53 -19.84
N GLU A 55 0.85 -2.45 -19.89
CA GLU A 55 2.31 -2.56 -19.97
C GLU A 55 3.01 -2.56 -18.61
N LEU A 56 2.41 -1.96 -17.60
CA LEU A 56 2.97 -1.77 -16.26
C LEU A 56 2.26 -2.65 -15.22
N ALA A 57 1.49 -3.66 -15.64
CA ALA A 57 0.95 -4.63 -14.70
C ALA A 57 2.07 -5.14 -13.79
N TRP A 58 1.87 -5.07 -12.49
CA TRP A 58 2.86 -5.40 -11.44
C TRP A 58 3.67 -6.68 -11.72
N GLN A 59 3.07 -7.65 -12.37
CA GLN A 59 3.74 -8.90 -12.74
C GLN A 59 4.85 -8.69 -13.78
N VAL A 60 4.63 -7.83 -14.77
CA VAL A 60 5.59 -7.58 -15.86
C VAL A 60 6.74 -6.73 -15.33
N THR A 61 6.43 -5.66 -14.60
CA THR A 61 7.45 -4.78 -14.02
C THR A 61 8.26 -5.48 -12.94
N TYR A 62 7.64 -6.28 -12.07
CA TYR A 62 8.33 -7.09 -11.07
C TYR A 62 9.28 -8.13 -11.69
N GLN A 63 8.85 -8.81 -12.74
CA GLN A 63 9.71 -9.79 -13.43
C GLN A 63 10.90 -9.14 -14.13
N ARG A 64 10.66 -8.04 -14.86
CA ARG A 64 11.74 -7.28 -15.52
C ARG A 64 12.77 -6.77 -14.51
N GLU A 65 12.33 -6.20 -13.43
CA GLU A 65 13.19 -5.68 -12.37
C GLU A 65 13.95 -6.79 -11.63
N SER A 66 13.28 -7.89 -11.33
CA SER A 66 13.91 -9.06 -10.71
C SER A 66 15.03 -9.62 -11.58
N GLN A 67 14.82 -9.68 -12.90
CA GLN A 67 15.84 -10.09 -13.87
C GLN A 67 16.97 -9.08 -14.00
N GLN A 68 16.66 -7.78 -14.05
CA GLN A 68 17.68 -6.71 -14.10
C GLN A 68 18.58 -6.74 -12.86
N ARG A 69 18.00 -6.90 -11.66
CA ARG A 69 18.76 -7.01 -10.41
C ARG A 69 19.60 -8.28 -10.36
N ALA A 70 19.05 -9.40 -10.82
CA ALA A 70 19.80 -10.65 -10.88
C ALA A 70 21.03 -10.55 -11.80
N ARG A 71 20.92 -9.77 -12.88
CA ARG A 71 22.04 -9.50 -13.81
C ARG A 71 23.02 -8.46 -13.26
N ALA A 72 22.53 -7.38 -12.66
CA ALA A 72 23.36 -6.26 -12.20
C ALA A 72 24.11 -6.58 -10.90
N GLU A 73 23.50 -7.33 -9.97
CA GLU A 73 24.07 -7.63 -8.63
C GLU A 73 23.80 -9.09 -8.23
N PRO A 74 24.35 -10.12 -8.92
CA PRO A 74 23.93 -11.52 -8.77
C PRO A 74 24.14 -12.06 -7.35
N LEU A 75 25.25 -11.76 -6.71
CA LEU A 75 25.56 -12.24 -5.35
C LEU A 75 24.61 -11.62 -4.30
N ARG A 76 24.36 -10.33 -4.39
CA ARG A 76 23.44 -9.62 -3.49
C ARG A 76 21.99 -10.05 -3.71
N TYR A 77 21.60 -10.28 -4.95
CA TYR A 77 20.29 -10.79 -5.29
C TYR A 77 20.08 -12.20 -4.71
N ALA A 78 21.05 -13.10 -4.87
CA ALA A 78 21.03 -14.44 -4.30
C ALA A 78 20.94 -14.41 -2.77
N LEU A 79 21.78 -13.59 -2.11
CA LEU A 79 21.77 -13.41 -0.65
C LEU A 79 20.42 -12.87 -0.16
N SER A 80 19.88 -11.86 -0.84
CA SER A 80 18.55 -11.29 -0.51
C SER A 80 17.45 -12.33 -0.64
N ARG A 81 17.49 -13.17 -1.69
CA ARG A 81 16.54 -14.28 -1.86
C ARG A 81 16.69 -15.34 -0.79
N CYS A 82 17.92 -15.72 -0.46
CA CYS A 82 18.21 -16.68 0.59
C CYS A 82 17.70 -16.19 1.95
N LEU A 83 17.99 -14.95 2.33
CA LEU A 83 17.48 -14.33 3.56
C LEU A 83 15.95 -14.22 3.59
N LYS A 84 15.33 -13.90 2.46
CA LYS A 84 13.86 -13.92 2.31
C LYS A 84 13.31 -15.33 2.49
N TYR A 85 13.93 -16.32 1.86
CA TYR A 85 13.55 -17.72 1.97
C TYR A 85 13.70 -18.22 3.41
N LEU A 86 14.86 -18.01 4.05
CA LEU A 86 15.09 -18.36 5.44
C LEU A 86 14.07 -17.71 6.38
N ARG A 87 13.76 -16.41 6.19
CA ARG A 87 12.77 -15.71 6.99
C ARG A 87 11.35 -16.25 6.77
N ARG A 88 11.00 -16.66 5.55
CA ARG A 88 9.69 -17.25 5.23
C ARG A 88 9.58 -18.71 5.69
N SER A 89 10.61 -19.50 5.48
CA SER A 89 10.59 -20.95 5.71
C SER A 89 10.91 -21.31 7.15
N VAL A 90 11.94 -20.69 7.74
CA VAL A 90 12.40 -21.00 9.10
C VAL A 90 11.59 -20.25 10.14
N ALA A 91 11.41 -18.94 9.96
CA ALA A 91 10.66 -18.13 10.91
C ALA A 91 9.14 -18.13 10.67
N ARG A 92 8.65 -18.70 9.55
CA ARG A 92 7.23 -18.73 9.11
C ARG A 92 6.51 -17.37 9.26
N ARG A 93 7.26 -16.27 9.16
CA ARG A 93 6.76 -14.92 9.45
C ARG A 93 6.48 -14.17 8.15
N HIS A 94 5.20 -13.92 7.90
CA HIS A 94 4.70 -13.02 6.88
C HIS A 94 4.18 -11.76 7.54
N LYS A 95 5.03 -10.76 7.80
CA LYS A 95 4.70 -9.58 8.63
C LYS A 95 3.35 -8.93 8.27
N VAL A 96 3.02 -8.78 6.97
CA VAL A 96 1.72 -8.23 6.55
C VAL A 96 0.58 -9.17 6.95
N ALA A 97 0.68 -10.47 6.62
CA ALA A 97 -0.37 -11.44 6.96
C ALA A 97 -0.56 -11.58 8.49
N ASP A 98 0.55 -11.61 9.26
CA ASP A 98 0.50 -11.72 10.71
C ASP A 98 -0.13 -10.47 11.35
N LEU A 99 0.18 -9.27 10.82
CA LEU A 99 -0.46 -8.03 11.26
C LEU A 99 -1.93 -8.00 10.88
N THR A 100 -2.29 -8.39 9.65
CA THR A 100 -3.69 -8.44 9.19
C THR A 100 -4.49 -9.42 10.06
N LEU A 101 -3.92 -10.59 10.40
CA LEU A 101 -4.57 -11.55 11.30
C LEU A 101 -4.82 -10.95 12.68
N ALA A 102 -3.82 -10.29 13.26
CA ALA A 102 -3.96 -9.64 14.56
C ALA A 102 -5.01 -8.53 14.55
N LEU A 103 -5.07 -7.72 13.47
CA LEU A 103 -6.07 -6.66 13.32
C LEU A 103 -7.48 -7.25 13.12
N ALA A 104 -7.62 -8.33 12.33
CA ALA A 104 -8.89 -9.04 12.17
C ALA A 104 -9.40 -9.61 13.51
N ALA A 105 -8.52 -10.20 14.31
CA ALA A 105 -8.86 -10.71 15.63
C ALA A 105 -9.30 -9.57 16.59
N ARG A 106 -8.60 -8.43 16.57
CA ARG A 106 -8.98 -7.24 17.35
C ARG A 106 -10.33 -6.68 16.92
N ALA A 107 -10.57 -6.56 15.62
CA ALA A 107 -11.85 -6.12 15.08
C ALA A 107 -12.98 -7.08 15.49
N ALA A 108 -12.74 -8.40 15.42
CA ALA A 108 -13.70 -9.40 15.85
C ALA A 108 -14.01 -9.33 17.36
N ALA A 109 -13.01 -9.07 18.19
CA ALA A 109 -13.21 -8.92 19.64
C ALA A 109 -14.04 -7.67 20.02
N GLY A 110 -13.98 -6.62 19.21
CA GLY A 110 -14.76 -5.39 19.40
C GLY A 110 -16.16 -5.44 18.82
N ARG A 111 -16.66 -6.62 18.36
CA ARG A 111 -17.95 -6.78 17.68
C ARG A 111 -18.79 -7.93 18.26
N PRO A 112 -20.12 -7.82 18.22
CA PRO A 112 -21.01 -8.94 18.50
C PRO A 112 -20.64 -10.18 17.66
N HIS A 113 -20.82 -11.37 18.25
CA HIS A 113 -20.40 -12.63 17.63
C HIS A 113 -21.12 -12.97 16.32
N ASP A 114 -22.31 -12.49 16.13
CA ASP A 114 -23.16 -12.67 14.95
C ASP A 114 -22.81 -11.73 13.79
N GLN A 115 -21.98 -10.71 14.05
CA GLN A 115 -21.58 -9.77 13.02
C GLN A 115 -20.29 -10.18 12.30
N ALA A 116 -20.31 -10.08 10.97
CA ALA A 116 -19.14 -10.35 10.13
C ALA A 116 -18.05 -9.27 10.27
N VAL A 117 -16.80 -9.66 10.10
CA VAL A 117 -15.62 -8.78 10.04
C VAL A 117 -15.19 -8.65 8.58
N HIS A 118 -15.27 -7.48 8.02
CA HIS A 118 -14.97 -7.23 6.62
C HIS A 118 -13.53 -6.77 6.42
N LEU A 119 -12.76 -7.55 5.67
CA LEU A 119 -11.36 -7.30 5.34
C LEU A 119 -11.25 -6.93 3.87
N VAL A 120 -10.49 -5.89 3.52
CA VAL A 120 -10.24 -5.52 2.13
C VAL A 120 -8.74 -5.44 1.87
N ASP A 121 -8.29 -6.03 0.76
CA ASP A 121 -6.94 -5.86 0.21
C ASP A 121 -7.04 -5.03 -1.08
N VAL A 122 -6.39 -3.88 -1.10
CA VAL A 122 -6.39 -2.96 -2.26
C VAL A 122 -5.15 -3.21 -3.09
N GLY A 123 -5.34 -3.46 -4.39
CA GLY A 123 -4.30 -4.02 -5.24
C GLY A 123 -4.02 -5.47 -4.87
N CYS A 124 -5.09 -6.26 -4.71
CA CYS A 124 -5.01 -7.61 -4.14
C CYS A 124 -4.35 -8.65 -5.06
N GLY A 125 -4.04 -8.31 -6.31
CA GLY A 125 -3.53 -9.26 -7.28
C GLY A 125 -4.48 -10.46 -7.46
N SER A 126 -3.93 -11.66 -7.40
CA SER A 126 -4.70 -12.92 -7.45
C SER A 126 -5.46 -13.28 -6.15
N GLY A 127 -5.45 -12.40 -5.14
CA GLY A 127 -6.11 -12.66 -3.86
C GLY A 127 -5.30 -13.52 -2.87
N GLU A 128 -4.01 -13.76 -3.16
CA GLU A 128 -3.16 -14.66 -2.35
C GLU A 128 -3.05 -14.24 -0.88
N LEU A 129 -3.00 -12.92 -0.59
CA LEU A 129 -2.83 -12.45 0.77
C LEU A 129 -4.02 -12.87 1.65
N LEU A 130 -5.22 -12.45 1.28
CA LEU A 130 -6.41 -12.73 2.08
C LEU A 130 -6.86 -14.18 1.93
N GLY A 131 -6.79 -14.79 0.74
CA GLY A 131 -7.12 -16.21 0.55
C GLY A 131 -6.21 -17.12 1.39
N GLY A 132 -4.90 -16.91 1.37
CA GLY A 132 -3.95 -17.64 2.20
C GLY A 132 -4.10 -17.33 3.70
N LEU A 133 -4.51 -16.11 4.06
CA LEU A 133 -4.81 -15.74 5.43
C LEU A 133 -6.03 -16.49 5.96
N MET A 134 -7.10 -16.58 5.18
CA MET A 134 -8.32 -17.33 5.55
C MET A 134 -8.03 -18.81 5.84
N GLN A 135 -7.13 -19.43 5.08
CA GLN A 135 -6.73 -20.83 5.31
C GLN A 135 -5.97 -21.01 6.65
N ARG A 136 -5.24 -19.98 7.09
CA ARG A 136 -4.41 -20.00 8.32
C ARG A 136 -5.14 -19.52 9.57
N MET A 137 -6.31 -18.88 9.41
CA MET A 137 -7.09 -18.36 10.52
C MET A 137 -7.68 -19.51 11.39
N PRO A 138 -7.76 -19.34 12.73
CA PRO A 138 -8.57 -20.19 13.58
C PRO A 138 -10.01 -20.25 13.07
N ALA A 139 -10.65 -21.43 13.15
CA ALA A 139 -11.97 -21.68 12.57
C ALA A 139 -13.03 -20.65 13.01
N ALA A 140 -13.07 -20.34 14.30
CA ALA A 140 -14.04 -19.39 14.87
C ALA A 140 -13.88 -17.97 14.28
N LEU A 141 -12.62 -17.49 14.07
CA LEU A 141 -12.37 -16.19 13.45
C LEU A 141 -12.67 -16.23 11.95
N ARG A 142 -12.27 -17.31 11.27
CA ARG A 142 -12.47 -17.50 9.84
C ARG A 142 -13.95 -17.45 9.43
N GLN A 143 -14.84 -18.08 10.22
CA GLN A 143 -16.28 -18.07 9.95
C GLN A 143 -16.89 -16.65 9.99
N ARG A 144 -16.30 -15.76 10.77
CA ARG A 144 -16.73 -14.36 10.90
C ARG A 144 -16.11 -13.44 9.84
N CYS A 145 -14.96 -13.77 9.29
CA CYS A 145 -14.25 -12.91 8.35
C CYS A 145 -14.81 -13.02 6.92
N LYS A 146 -14.99 -11.88 6.27
CA LYS A 146 -15.39 -11.75 4.87
C LYS A 146 -14.29 -11.00 4.12
N PRO A 147 -13.46 -11.70 3.32
CA PRO A 147 -12.38 -11.08 2.58
C PRO A 147 -12.89 -10.46 1.27
N HIS A 148 -12.42 -9.26 0.96
CA HIS A 148 -12.72 -8.55 -0.28
C HIS A 148 -11.43 -8.09 -0.94
N GLY A 149 -11.43 -7.96 -2.27
CA GLY A 149 -10.35 -7.41 -3.06
C GLY A 149 -10.78 -6.21 -3.89
N VAL A 150 -9.83 -5.34 -4.21
CA VAL A 150 -9.92 -4.35 -5.29
C VAL A 150 -8.71 -4.54 -6.17
N GLU A 151 -8.91 -4.78 -7.48
CA GLU A 151 -7.84 -5.06 -8.43
C GLU A 151 -8.14 -4.45 -9.80
N LEU A 152 -7.13 -3.83 -10.41
CA LEU A 152 -7.25 -3.15 -11.69
C LEU A 152 -7.13 -4.13 -12.89
N SER A 153 -6.32 -5.16 -12.77
CA SER A 153 -6.13 -6.17 -13.82
C SER A 153 -7.32 -7.10 -13.88
N THR A 154 -7.95 -7.21 -15.06
CA THR A 154 -9.10 -8.09 -15.30
C THR A 154 -8.78 -9.55 -14.94
N GLU A 155 -7.62 -10.05 -15.36
CA GLU A 155 -7.24 -11.44 -15.11
C GLU A 155 -6.95 -11.71 -13.63
N LEU A 156 -6.23 -10.80 -12.95
CA LEU A 156 -5.96 -10.94 -11.53
C LEU A 156 -7.22 -10.78 -10.68
N ALA A 157 -8.12 -9.88 -11.05
CA ALA A 157 -9.41 -9.73 -10.38
C ALA A 157 -10.25 -11.01 -10.50
N ARG A 158 -10.26 -11.66 -11.68
CA ARG A 158 -10.93 -12.95 -11.88
C ARG A 158 -10.33 -14.05 -10.99
N GLN A 159 -9.01 -14.15 -10.91
CA GLN A 159 -8.33 -15.07 -10.01
C GLN A 159 -8.63 -14.79 -8.55
N SER A 160 -8.65 -13.51 -8.17
CA SER A 160 -9.00 -13.07 -6.82
C SER A 160 -10.43 -13.46 -6.43
N VAL A 161 -11.40 -13.34 -7.35
CA VAL A 161 -12.77 -13.82 -7.10
C VAL A 161 -12.75 -15.31 -6.75
N LEU A 162 -12.03 -16.15 -7.51
CA LEU A 162 -11.93 -17.58 -7.23
C LEU A 162 -11.28 -17.89 -5.87
N ALA A 163 -10.28 -17.11 -5.48
CA ALA A 163 -9.60 -17.26 -4.19
C ALA A 163 -10.46 -16.83 -2.99
N LEU A 164 -11.32 -15.82 -3.14
CA LEU A 164 -12.07 -15.22 -2.03
C LEU A 164 -13.51 -15.76 -1.90
N ALA A 165 -14.13 -16.18 -3.00
CA ALA A 165 -15.52 -16.67 -3.03
C ALA A 165 -15.81 -17.83 -2.04
N PRO A 166 -14.91 -18.82 -1.83
CA PRO A 166 -15.13 -19.89 -0.84
C PRO A 166 -15.31 -19.38 0.59
N HIS A 167 -14.88 -18.16 0.86
CA HIS A 167 -14.99 -17.49 2.16
C HIS A 167 -16.13 -16.45 2.23
N GLY A 168 -17.01 -16.44 1.21
CA GLY A 168 -18.09 -15.46 1.08
C GLY A 168 -17.58 -14.04 0.79
N GLY A 169 -16.39 -13.93 0.19
CA GLY A 169 -15.78 -12.71 -0.28
C GLY A 169 -15.98 -12.46 -1.77
N HIS A 170 -15.50 -11.32 -2.26
CA HIS A 170 -15.50 -10.98 -3.68
C HIS A 170 -14.33 -10.04 -4.01
N CYS A 171 -14.01 -9.90 -5.30
CA CYS A 171 -13.08 -8.91 -5.81
C CYS A 171 -13.80 -7.93 -6.73
N ARG A 172 -13.50 -6.64 -6.58
CA ARG A 172 -13.97 -5.58 -7.48
C ARG A 172 -12.89 -5.31 -8.51
N HIS A 173 -13.24 -5.50 -9.79
CA HIS A 173 -12.41 -5.04 -10.89
C HIS A 173 -12.62 -3.54 -11.06
N ALA A 174 -11.69 -2.74 -10.56
CA ALA A 174 -11.76 -1.28 -10.55
C ALA A 174 -10.40 -0.66 -10.22
N THR A 175 -10.25 0.66 -10.46
CA THR A 175 -9.19 1.45 -9.84
C THR A 175 -9.34 1.41 -8.31
N ALA A 176 -8.28 1.72 -7.57
CA ALA A 176 -8.37 1.75 -6.11
C ALA A 176 -9.37 2.80 -5.62
N LEU A 177 -9.37 3.98 -6.23
CA LEU A 177 -10.30 5.05 -5.88
C LEU A 177 -11.76 4.64 -6.11
N ASP A 178 -12.08 4.17 -7.32
CA ASP A 178 -13.45 3.75 -7.67
C ASP A 178 -13.89 2.54 -6.86
N GLY A 179 -12.98 1.57 -6.66
CA GLY A 179 -13.26 0.36 -5.90
C GLY A 179 -13.55 0.66 -4.44
N MET A 180 -12.77 1.54 -3.81
CA MET A 180 -12.97 1.96 -2.42
C MET A 180 -14.19 2.87 -2.25
N ALA A 181 -14.46 3.78 -3.19
CA ALA A 181 -15.65 4.65 -3.17
C ALA A 181 -16.97 3.87 -3.19
N ARG A 182 -16.98 2.64 -3.68
CA ARG A 182 -18.19 1.78 -3.74
C ARG A 182 -18.47 1.01 -2.46
N PHE A 183 -17.59 1.05 -1.45
CA PHE A 183 -17.92 0.50 -0.14
C PHE A 183 -18.82 1.48 0.61
N ALA A 184 -19.86 0.95 1.24
CA ALA A 184 -20.74 1.77 2.06
C ALA A 184 -19.94 2.41 3.23
N PRO A 185 -20.28 3.60 3.67
CA PRO A 185 -19.67 4.21 4.84
C PRO A 185 -19.74 3.28 6.06
N ALA A 186 -18.71 3.24 6.85
CA ALA A 186 -18.60 2.45 8.06
C ALA A 186 -18.93 0.95 7.87
N SER A 187 -18.57 0.35 6.73
CA SER A 187 -18.83 -1.05 6.40
C SER A 187 -17.62 -1.98 6.59
N LEU A 188 -16.41 -1.43 6.65
CA LEU A 188 -15.16 -2.19 6.70
C LEU A 188 -14.51 -2.15 8.08
N ASP A 189 -13.82 -3.20 8.43
CA ASP A 189 -13.09 -3.33 9.71
C ASP A 189 -11.57 -3.23 9.53
N VAL A 190 -11.03 -3.85 8.47
CA VAL A 190 -9.59 -3.83 8.18
C VAL A 190 -9.37 -3.63 6.68
N ILE A 191 -8.55 -2.64 6.33
CA ILE A 191 -8.11 -2.39 4.96
C ILE A 191 -6.60 -2.61 4.89
N VAL A 192 -6.12 -3.29 3.87
CA VAL A 192 -4.70 -3.54 3.63
C VAL A 192 -4.25 -2.78 2.38
N LEU A 193 -3.19 -1.99 2.52
CA LEU A 193 -2.50 -1.26 1.46
C LEU A 193 -1.04 -1.73 1.47
N SER A 194 -0.80 -2.93 0.95
CA SER A 194 0.53 -3.56 1.01
C SER A 194 1.29 -3.40 -0.30
N SER A 195 2.28 -2.53 -0.33
CA SER A 195 3.01 -2.13 -1.54
C SER A 195 2.05 -1.58 -2.60
N PHE A 196 1.23 -0.63 -2.19
CA PHE A 196 0.19 -0.02 -3.02
C PHE A 196 0.30 1.51 -3.08
N LEU A 197 0.39 2.22 -1.95
CA LEU A 197 0.40 3.69 -1.93
C LEU A 197 1.57 4.33 -2.69
N GLU A 198 2.67 3.62 -2.83
CA GLU A 198 3.80 4.06 -3.66
C GLU A 198 3.47 4.14 -5.14
N HIS A 199 2.45 3.42 -5.61
CA HIS A 199 1.99 3.40 -7.00
C HIS A 199 0.79 4.32 -7.26
N GLU A 200 0.08 4.74 -6.22
CA GLU A 200 -1.16 5.49 -6.34
C GLU A 200 -0.89 6.97 -6.64
N THR A 201 -1.43 7.50 -7.73
CA THR A 201 -1.24 8.91 -8.10
C THR A 201 -1.99 9.88 -7.19
N ALA A 202 -3.07 9.44 -6.55
CA ALA A 202 -3.90 10.20 -5.63
C ALA A 202 -3.97 9.53 -4.23
N PRO A 203 -2.84 9.39 -3.49
CA PRO A 203 -2.79 8.59 -2.27
C PRO A 203 -3.61 9.18 -1.12
N LEU A 204 -3.73 10.50 -1.02
CA LEU A 204 -4.53 11.15 0.03
C LEU A 204 -6.04 10.99 -0.21
N PRO A 205 -6.60 11.21 -1.41
CA PRO A 205 -7.97 10.82 -1.75
C PRO A 205 -8.27 9.35 -1.45
N LEU A 206 -7.35 8.43 -1.79
CA LEU A 206 -7.54 7.01 -1.48
C LEU A 206 -7.64 6.77 0.04
N LEU A 207 -6.78 7.37 0.84
CA LEU A 207 -6.86 7.23 2.30
C LEU A 207 -8.15 7.83 2.88
N ARG A 208 -8.68 8.91 2.30
CA ARG A 208 -10.01 9.45 2.68
C ARG A 208 -11.15 8.49 2.34
N HIS A 209 -11.10 7.79 1.20
CA HIS A 209 -12.06 6.73 0.91
C HIS A 209 -11.92 5.56 1.88
N CYS A 210 -10.69 5.21 2.27
CA CYS A 210 -10.45 4.22 3.32
C CYS A 210 -11.09 4.67 4.65
N ASP A 211 -10.87 5.91 5.08
CA ASP A 211 -11.48 6.44 6.30
C ASP A 211 -13.01 6.40 6.22
N ALA A 212 -13.61 6.88 5.14
CA ALA A 212 -15.06 6.88 4.95
C ALA A 212 -15.65 5.46 5.05
N ALA A 213 -15.01 4.47 4.41
CA ALA A 213 -15.47 3.09 4.38
C ALA A 213 -15.24 2.35 5.72
N LEU A 214 -14.24 2.76 6.50
CA LEU A 214 -13.94 2.16 7.80
C LEU A 214 -15.02 2.47 8.85
N ARG A 215 -15.33 1.49 9.68
CA ARG A 215 -16.05 1.69 10.94
C ARG A 215 -15.20 2.49 11.92
N PRO A 216 -15.81 3.25 12.84
CA PRO A 216 -15.08 3.80 13.97
C PRO A 216 -14.29 2.69 14.70
N GLY A 217 -13.01 2.92 14.95
CA GLY A 217 -12.10 1.94 15.52
C GLY A 217 -11.52 0.92 14.53
N GLY A 218 -11.92 0.93 13.25
CA GLY A 218 -11.36 0.11 12.17
C GLY A 218 -9.93 0.51 11.79
N PHE A 219 -9.25 -0.33 11.01
CA PHE A 219 -7.82 -0.23 10.78
C PHE A 219 -7.45 -0.17 9.30
N VAL A 220 -6.41 0.62 8.96
CA VAL A 220 -5.67 0.49 7.70
C VAL A 220 -4.26 -0.01 8.01
N LEU A 221 -3.87 -1.13 7.44
CA LEU A 221 -2.49 -1.60 7.44
C LEU A 221 -1.78 -1.11 6.19
N VAL A 222 -0.77 -0.28 6.36
CA VAL A 222 0.05 0.25 5.27
C VAL A 222 1.44 -0.40 5.29
N LYS A 223 1.91 -0.81 4.12
CA LYS A 223 3.32 -1.16 3.87
C LYS A 223 3.77 -0.47 2.60
N VAL A 224 4.83 0.34 2.70
CA VAL A 224 5.45 1.07 1.57
C VAL A 224 6.98 0.99 1.64
N PRO A 225 7.73 1.32 0.57
CA PRO A 225 9.16 1.52 0.65
C PRO A 225 9.53 2.64 1.64
N ASN A 226 10.58 2.42 2.43
CA ASN A 226 11.07 3.39 3.41
C ASN A 226 12.08 4.35 2.77
N HIS A 227 11.64 5.49 2.32
CA HIS A 227 12.51 6.51 1.71
C HIS A 227 13.53 7.12 2.70
N ALA A 228 13.37 6.89 4.01
CA ALA A 228 14.34 7.28 5.03
C ALA A 228 15.32 6.14 5.40
N SER A 229 15.35 5.03 4.64
CA SER A 229 16.28 3.92 4.93
C SER A 229 17.73 4.30 4.65
N TRP A 230 18.63 3.76 5.46
CA TRP A 230 20.08 3.90 5.22
C TRP A 230 20.51 3.25 3.90
N ASN A 231 19.83 2.17 3.47
CA ASN A 231 20.06 1.57 2.17
C ASN A 231 19.80 2.54 1.02
N ARG A 232 18.78 3.41 1.11
CA ARG A 232 18.55 4.47 0.11
C ARG A 232 19.72 5.45 0.08
N TRP A 233 20.18 5.90 1.24
CA TRP A 233 21.32 6.82 1.31
C TRP A 233 22.59 6.20 0.73
N LEU A 234 22.89 4.93 1.08
CA LEU A 234 24.07 4.23 0.60
C LEU A 234 24.04 3.90 -0.90
N ARG A 235 22.85 3.64 -1.47
CA ARG A 235 22.68 3.17 -2.85
C ARG A 235 22.33 4.28 -3.84
N GLY A 236 21.92 5.46 -3.36
CA GLY A 236 21.50 6.58 -4.20
C GLY A 236 20.41 6.16 -5.19
N ALA A 237 20.56 6.53 -6.48
CA ALA A 237 19.62 6.20 -7.55
C ALA A 237 19.41 4.68 -7.78
N ARG A 238 20.31 3.82 -7.30
CA ARG A 238 20.20 2.35 -7.38
C ARG A 238 19.42 1.73 -6.22
N TRP A 239 18.82 2.53 -5.36
CA TRP A 239 17.99 2.00 -4.26
C TRP A 239 16.75 1.28 -4.79
N CYS A 240 16.41 0.15 -4.17
CA CYS A 240 15.32 -0.72 -4.60
C CYS A 240 13.91 -0.10 -4.49
N GLY A 241 13.74 1.00 -3.80
CA GLY A 241 12.49 1.74 -3.74
C GLY A 241 12.29 2.71 -4.91
N TYR A 242 13.32 2.96 -5.72
CA TYR A 242 13.19 3.72 -6.97
C TYR A 242 12.89 2.76 -8.12
N ARG A 243 11.65 2.73 -8.56
CA ARG A 243 11.14 1.89 -9.65
C ARG A 243 10.40 2.76 -10.65
N TRP A 244 11.11 3.17 -11.68
CA TRP A 244 10.60 4.07 -12.71
C TRP A 244 9.85 3.31 -13.80
N PRO A 245 8.65 3.77 -14.18
CA PRO A 245 7.82 4.83 -13.60
C PRO A 245 6.82 4.36 -12.53
N ASP A 246 6.92 3.13 -12.05
CA ASP A 246 5.96 2.43 -11.20
C ASP A 246 5.75 3.11 -9.83
N HIS A 247 6.87 3.45 -9.16
CA HIS A 247 6.80 4.09 -7.86
C HIS A 247 6.74 5.61 -8.04
N VAL A 248 5.57 6.17 -7.80
CA VAL A 248 5.30 7.60 -7.97
C VAL A 248 5.32 8.40 -6.67
N ASN A 249 5.38 7.72 -5.51
CA ASN A 249 5.43 8.33 -4.19
C ASN A 249 6.51 7.70 -3.32
N TYR A 250 7.26 8.53 -2.59
CA TYR A 250 8.37 8.11 -1.73
C TYR A 250 8.12 8.53 -0.29
N PHE A 251 7.64 7.58 0.51
CA PHE A 251 7.22 7.83 1.89
C PHE A 251 8.37 7.73 2.89
N THR A 252 8.40 8.69 3.80
CA THR A 252 9.07 8.58 5.10
C THR A 252 8.04 8.36 6.20
N SER A 253 8.48 8.00 7.41
CA SER A 253 7.57 7.89 8.55
C SER A 253 6.83 9.20 8.85
N THR A 254 7.50 10.35 8.66
CA THR A 254 6.93 11.68 8.87
C THR A 254 5.84 11.98 7.84
N THR A 255 6.14 11.79 6.56
CA THR A 255 5.18 12.11 5.48
C THR A 255 4.02 11.13 5.41
N LEU A 256 4.22 9.86 5.79
CA LEU A 256 3.12 8.89 5.90
C LEU A 256 2.18 9.25 7.06
N ARG A 257 2.74 9.65 8.20
CA ARG A 257 1.96 10.15 9.35
C ARG A 257 1.12 11.36 8.95
N ALA A 258 1.75 12.40 8.40
CA ALA A 258 1.05 13.61 7.99
C ALA A 258 -0.07 13.33 6.98
N MET A 259 0.15 12.40 6.04
CA MET A 259 -0.88 12.01 5.07
C MET A 259 -2.04 11.26 5.72
N ALA A 260 -1.75 10.36 6.67
CA ALA A 260 -2.78 9.64 7.43
C ALA A 260 -3.64 10.61 8.26
N GLU A 261 -3.01 11.51 9.00
CA GLU A 261 -3.69 12.53 9.82
C GLU A 261 -4.56 13.46 8.96
N LYS A 262 -4.05 13.90 7.80
CA LYS A 262 -4.81 14.71 6.84
C LYS A 262 -6.00 13.96 6.21
N ALA A 263 -5.94 12.62 6.19
CA ALA A 263 -7.04 11.77 5.75
C ALA A 263 -8.07 11.47 6.87
N GLY A 264 -7.87 11.93 8.10
CA GLY A 264 -8.74 11.66 9.24
C GLY A 264 -8.38 10.41 10.04
N LEU A 265 -7.22 9.79 9.75
CA LEU A 265 -6.76 8.56 10.39
C LEU A 265 -5.66 8.83 11.41
N GLU A 266 -5.70 8.20 12.56
CA GLU A 266 -4.66 8.24 13.58
C GLU A 266 -3.59 7.15 13.34
N VAL A 267 -2.31 7.47 13.56
CA VAL A 267 -1.26 6.46 13.52
C VAL A 267 -1.20 5.72 14.86
N GLU A 268 -1.83 4.57 14.93
CA GLU A 268 -1.84 3.73 16.13
C GLU A 268 -0.49 3.04 16.35
N ARG A 269 0.14 2.58 15.25
CA ARG A 269 1.42 1.88 15.34
C ARG A 269 2.32 2.24 14.16
N MET A 270 3.49 2.75 14.49
CA MET A 270 4.65 2.91 13.60
C MET A 270 5.90 2.98 14.48
N ASN A 271 6.23 1.85 15.14
CA ASN A 271 7.33 1.79 16.10
C ASN A 271 8.71 1.64 15.43
N GLY A 272 9.79 1.56 16.22
CA GLY A 272 11.15 1.44 15.71
C GLY A 272 11.39 0.22 14.82
N ARG A 273 10.69 -0.91 15.04
CA ARG A 273 10.75 -2.11 14.19
C ARG A 273 9.98 -1.94 12.89
N ASP A 274 8.98 -1.06 12.85
CA ASP A 274 8.17 -0.78 11.66
C ASP A 274 8.86 0.20 10.71
N ARG A 275 9.74 1.06 11.24
CA ARG A 275 10.55 2.06 10.52
C ARG A 275 12.06 1.82 10.68
N PHE A 276 12.48 0.57 10.82
CA PHE A 276 13.89 0.25 11.08
C PHE A 276 14.79 0.78 9.95
N PRO A 277 15.85 1.54 10.27
CA PRO A 277 16.64 2.25 9.27
C PRO A 277 17.31 1.37 8.22
N LEU A 278 17.66 0.13 8.57
CA LEU A 278 18.22 -0.86 7.63
C LEU A 278 17.15 -1.59 6.82
N SER A 279 15.85 -1.35 7.10
CA SER A 279 14.75 -1.95 6.37
C SER A 279 14.31 -1.04 5.23
N ASP A 280 14.24 -1.58 4.02
CA ASP A 280 13.65 -0.89 2.87
C ASP A 280 12.11 -0.83 2.92
N SER A 281 11.49 -1.37 3.95
CA SER A 281 10.05 -1.33 4.14
C SER A 281 9.67 -0.55 5.38
N LEU A 282 8.70 0.32 5.24
CA LEU A 282 8.01 1.06 6.30
C LEU A 282 6.62 0.44 6.49
N TYR A 283 6.23 0.21 7.74
CA TYR A 283 4.91 -0.30 8.10
C TYR A 283 4.21 0.68 9.02
N ALA A 284 2.90 0.82 8.84
CA ALA A 284 2.04 1.58 9.74
C ALA A 284 0.69 0.86 9.93
N VAL A 285 0.17 0.89 11.14
CA VAL A 285 -1.23 0.61 11.43
C VAL A 285 -1.87 1.95 11.71
N LEU A 286 -2.82 2.32 10.86
CA LEU A 286 -3.64 3.50 11.02
C LEU A 286 -4.99 3.06 11.58
N ARG A 287 -5.65 3.93 12.33
CA ARG A 287 -6.94 3.65 12.95
C ARG A 287 -7.91 4.80 12.70
N LYS A 288 -9.14 4.48 12.37
CA LYS A 288 -10.21 5.47 12.41
C LYS A 288 -10.57 5.79 13.85
N PRO A 289 -10.59 7.06 14.28
CA PRO A 289 -11.00 7.44 15.62
C PRO A 289 -12.36 6.85 16.02
N LEU A 290 -12.55 6.52 17.29
CA LEU A 290 -13.84 6.05 17.82
C LEU A 290 -14.91 7.16 17.82
N ARG A 291 -14.47 8.42 17.88
CA ARG A 291 -15.34 9.60 17.77
C ARG A 291 -14.89 10.41 16.57
N PRO A 292 -15.81 10.99 15.79
CA PRO A 292 -15.40 11.95 14.78
C PRO A 292 -14.59 13.04 15.47
N VAL A 293 -13.41 13.35 14.94
CA VAL A 293 -12.66 14.54 15.34
C VAL A 293 -13.61 15.70 15.04
N ALA A 294 -14.03 16.42 16.08
CA ALA A 294 -14.78 17.66 15.89
C ALA A 294 -13.96 18.52 14.94
N ALA A 295 -14.53 18.88 13.79
CA ALA A 295 -13.90 19.83 12.90
C ALA A 295 -13.68 21.09 13.72
N ASN A 296 -12.42 21.36 14.09
CA ASN A 296 -12.05 22.61 14.74
C ASN A 296 -12.51 23.70 13.78
N GLY A 297 -13.51 24.45 14.25
CA GLY A 297 -14.12 25.53 13.55
C GLY A 297 -13.07 26.49 13.03
N ALA A 298 -13.32 26.95 11.81
CA ALA A 298 -12.61 28.02 11.15
C ALA A 298 -12.61 29.31 11.98
#